data_13ba35d11d128750cbcac9d47eb96818
#
_entry.id   13ba35d11d128750cbcac9d47eb96818
#
_cell.length_a   1.000
_cell.length_b   1.000
_cell.length_c   1.000
_cell.angle_alpha   90.00
_cell.angle_beta   90.00
_cell.angle_gamma   90.00
#
_symmetry.space_group_name_H-M   'P 1'
#
loop_
_entity.id
_entity.type
_entity.pdbx_description
1 polymer ?
#
loop_
_entity_poly.entity_id
_entity_poly.type
_entity_poly.pdbx_seq_one_letter_code
_entity_poly.pdbx_strand_id
1 'polypeptide(L)'
;MLNLNLFRNIGFPLYLFVYLILPYSAITQTLKVDFIRNLETSLNKRDLEFIRKNFRNDENQNIPKQFSKIINDFPDSKWKIKRLESHIPNKEILRISVSGRKIVNGEIHILESDFDYIFSILNGKIDEGIIKNLFTTI
;
A
#
# COMPACT_ATOMS: atom_id res chain seq x y z
N MET A 1 -39.16 -5.24 38.66
CA MET A 1 -39.52 -4.36 37.53
C MET A 1 -38.39 -3.41 37.10
N LEU A 2 -37.48 -3.07 37.95
CA LEU A 2 -36.30 -2.23 37.63
C LEU A 2 -35.24 -2.93 36.78
N ASN A 3 -35.24 -4.24 36.71
CA ASN A 3 -34.19 -4.99 35.97
C ASN A 3 -34.34 -5.03 34.45
N LEU A 4 -35.54 -4.81 33.92
CA LEU A 4 -35.76 -4.79 32.47
C LEU A 4 -35.14 -3.54 31.75
N ASN A 5 -35.07 -2.43 32.48
CA ASN A 5 -34.45 -1.21 31.94
C ASN A 5 -32.91 -1.26 31.95
N LEU A 6 -32.31 -1.99 32.89
CA LEU A 6 -30.88 -2.19 32.97
C LEU A 6 -30.36 -3.11 31.82
N PHE A 7 -31.09 -4.17 31.52
CA PHE A 7 -30.75 -5.05 30.39
C PHE A 7 -30.91 -4.36 29.04
N ARG A 8 -31.88 -3.46 28.92
CA ARG A 8 -32.07 -2.67 27.69
C ARG A 8 -30.96 -1.67 27.45
N ASN A 9 -30.36 -1.12 28.48
CA ASN A 9 -29.26 -0.18 28.39
C ASN A 9 -27.89 -0.84 28.16
N ILE A 10 -27.72 -2.09 28.57
CA ILE A 10 -26.47 -2.83 28.40
C ILE A 10 -26.39 -3.50 27.01
N GLY A 11 -27.52 -3.95 26.45
CA GLY A 11 -27.57 -4.58 25.13
C GLY A 11 -27.40 -3.61 23.95
N PHE A 12 -27.79 -2.35 24.14
CA PHE A 12 -27.76 -1.35 23.06
C PHE A 12 -26.36 -0.97 22.61
N PRO A 13 -25.35 -0.74 23.47
CA PRO A 13 -23.99 -0.44 23.02
C PRO A 13 -23.29 -1.62 22.36
N LEU A 14 -23.62 -2.86 22.73
CA LEU A 14 -23.05 -4.06 22.07
C LEU A 14 -23.57 -4.24 20.63
N TYR A 15 -24.83 -3.96 20.36
CA TYR A 15 -25.41 -4.00 19.04
C TYR A 15 -24.82 -2.89 18.13
N LEU A 16 -24.68 -1.69 18.65
CA LEU A 16 -24.03 -0.58 17.95
C LEU A 16 -22.56 -0.88 17.61
N PHE A 17 -21.84 -1.54 18.51
CA PHE A 17 -20.46 -1.93 18.31
C PHE A 17 -20.31 -2.99 17.20
N VAL A 18 -21.20 -3.98 17.16
CA VAL A 18 -21.23 -5.02 16.12
C VAL A 18 -21.59 -4.41 14.75
N TYR A 19 -22.53 -3.49 14.68
CA TYR A 19 -22.92 -2.81 13.45
C TYR A 19 -21.82 -1.88 12.90
N LEU A 20 -20.99 -1.31 13.76
CA LEU A 20 -19.89 -0.43 13.36
C LEU A 20 -18.64 -1.19 12.91
N ILE A 21 -18.35 -2.35 13.51
CA ILE A 21 -17.14 -3.13 13.21
C ILE A 21 -17.27 -3.93 11.91
N LEU A 22 -18.41 -4.60 11.67
CA LEU A 22 -18.60 -5.46 10.50
C LEU A 22 -18.52 -4.71 9.17
N PRO A 23 -19.20 -3.57 8.94
CA PRO A 23 -19.06 -2.83 7.69
C PRO A 23 -17.69 -2.16 7.54
N TYR A 24 -17.05 -1.77 8.62
CA TYR A 24 -15.73 -1.15 8.57
C TYR A 24 -14.65 -2.14 8.13
N SER A 25 -14.63 -3.37 8.61
CA SER A 25 -13.67 -4.40 8.20
C SER A 25 -13.90 -4.84 6.75
N ALA A 26 -15.15 -4.96 6.29
CA ALA A 26 -15.48 -5.27 4.91
C ALA A 26 -15.05 -4.14 3.95
N ILE A 27 -15.28 -2.89 4.28
CA ILE A 27 -14.86 -1.71 3.51
C ILE A 27 -13.32 -1.64 3.45
N THR A 28 -12.60 -1.93 4.55
CA THR A 28 -11.14 -1.93 4.60
C THR A 28 -10.55 -2.99 3.68
N GLN A 29 -11.12 -4.20 3.62
CA GLN A 29 -10.66 -5.26 2.71
C GLN A 29 -10.90 -4.90 1.24
N THR A 30 -12.04 -4.34 0.89
CA THR A 30 -12.35 -3.89 -0.47
C THR A 30 -11.43 -2.75 -0.92
N LEU A 31 -11.18 -1.78 -0.05
CA LEU A 31 -10.25 -0.70 -0.30
C LEU A 31 -8.82 -1.20 -0.53
N LYS A 32 -8.38 -2.26 0.16
CA LYS A 32 -7.06 -2.84 -0.03
C LYS A 32 -6.86 -3.43 -1.42
N VAL A 33 -7.85 -4.15 -1.95
CA VAL A 33 -7.76 -4.74 -3.30
C VAL A 33 -7.76 -3.65 -4.37
N ASP A 34 -8.67 -2.70 -4.27
CA ASP A 34 -8.75 -1.58 -5.21
C ASP A 34 -7.52 -0.69 -5.11
N PHE A 35 -6.98 -0.50 -3.90
CA PHE A 35 -5.75 0.25 -3.70
C PHE A 35 -4.57 -0.36 -4.46
N ILE A 36 -4.36 -1.67 -4.38
CA ILE A 36 -3.26 -2.36 -5.06
C ILE A 36 -3.37 -2.19 -6.58
N ARG A 37 -4.57 -2.38 -7.12
CA ARG A 37 -4.84 -2.18 -8.55
C ARG A 37 -4.60 -0.73 -8.97
N ASN A 38 -5.07 0.21 -8.18
CA ASN A 38 -4.90 1.63 -8.46
C ASN A 38 -3.44 2.06 -8.36
N LEU A 39 -2.68 1.54 -7.40
CA LEU A 39 -1.25 1.79 -7.26
C LEU A 39 -0.48 1.28 -8.49
N GLU A 40 -0.71 0.04 -8.91
CA GLU A 40 -0.08 -0.53 -10.12
C GLU A 40 -0.43 0.29 -11.36
N THR A 41 -1.69 0.64 -11.52
CA THR A 41 -2.17 1.45 -12.64
C THR A 41 -1.52 2.84 -12.63
N SER A 42 -1.42 3.47 -11.47
CA SER A 42 -0.84 4.80 -11.32
C SER A 42 0.65 4.80 -11.62
N LEU A 43 1.40 3.81 -11.15
CA LEU A 43 2.82 3.66 -11.45
C LEU A 43 3.05 3.46 -12.97
N ASN A 44 2.27 2.59 -13.61
CA ASN A 44 2.36 2.35 -15.04
C ASN A 44 1.93 3.57 -15.89
N LYS A 45 0.98 4.37 -15.39
CA LYS A 45 0.55 5.64 -16.02
C LYS A 45 1.41 6.84 -15.64
N ARG A 46 2.36 6.66 -14.72
CA ARG A 46 3.20 7.73 -14.15
C ARG A 46 2.40 8.80 -13.41
N ASP A 47 1.30 8.40 -12.82
CA ASP A 47 0.45 9.25 -11.99
C ASP A 47 1.02 9.34 -10.57
N LEU A 48 1.92 10.29 -10.39
CA LEU A 48 2.57 10.54 -9.10
C LEU A 48 1.64 11.22 -8.08
N GLU A 49 0.55 11.80 -8.53
CA GLU A 49 -0.41 12.45 -7.64
C GLU A 49 -1.14 11.42 -6.77
N PHE A 50 -1.55 10.30 -7.36
CA PHE A 50 -2.12 9.19 -6.60
C PHE A 50 -1.18 8.72 -5.49
N ILE A 51 0.10 8.59 -5.79
CA ILE A 51 1.11 8.15 -4.83
C ILE A 51 1.25 9.16 -3.70
N ARG A 52 1.40 10.44 -4.01
CA ARG A 52 1.52 11.52 -3.01
C ARG A 52 0.30 11.62 -2.10
N LYS A 53 -0.89 11.37 -2.65
CA LYS A 53 -2.14 11.45 -1.90
C LYS A 53 -2.30 10.30 -0.90
N ASN A 54 -1.84 9.10 -1.24
CA ASN A 54 -2.12 7.88 -0.49
C ASN A 54 -0.97 7.43 0.41
N PHE A 55 0.24 7.94 0.20
CA PHE A 55 1.38 7.67 1.06
C PHE A 55 1.61 8.83 2.02
N ARG A 56 1.90 8.49 3.27
CA ARG A 56 2.32 9.49 4.24
C ARG A 56 3.68 10.04 3.83
N ASN A 57 3.83 11.34 3.88
CA ASN A 57 5.10 11.99 3.60
C ASN A 57 5.98 11.87 4.85
N ASP A 58 6.78 10.82 4.91
CA ASP A 58 7.79 10.63 5.96
C ASP A 58 9.13 11.16 5.44
N GLU A 59 9.76 12.06 6.20
CA GLU A 59 11.04 12.65 5.84
C GLU A 59 12.16 11.59 5.75
N ASN A 60 12.03 10.49 6.52
CA ASN A 60 13.03 9.44 6.62
C ASN A 60 12.89 8.36 5.53
N GLN A 61 11.69 8.12 5.01
CA GLN A 61 11.43 7.10 3.99
C GLN A 61 10.51 7.64 2.92
N ASN A 62 10.99 8.56 2.13
CA ASN A 62 10.19 9.20 1.10
C ASN A 62 9.90 8.24 -0.08
N ILE A 63 8.99 7.28 0.14
CA ILE A 63 8.56 6.29 -0.86
C ILE A 63 8.09 6.97 -2.15
N PRO A 64 7.24 8.02 -2.11
CA PRO A 64 6.88 8.75 -3.32
C PRO A 64 8.08 9.29 -4.09
N LYS A 65 9.11 9.75 -3.38
CA LYS A 65 10.34 10.24 -4.01
C LYS A 65 11.14 9.12 -4.67
N GLN A 66 11.19 7.95 -4.05
CA GLN A 66 11.87 6.78 -4.63
C GLN A 66 11.15 6.30 -5.89
N PHE A 67 9.84 6.19 -5.89
CA PHE A 67 9.06 5.86 -7.09
C PHE A 67 9.23 6.91 -8.18
N SER A 68 9.17 8.19 -7.83
CA SER A 68 9.41 9.29 -8.77
C SER A 68 10.79 9.21 -9.42
N LYS A 69 11.82 8.90 -8.63
CA LYS A 69 13.17 8.74 -9.14
C LYS A 69 13.25 7.60 -10.16
N ILE A 70 12.70 6.43 -9.85
CA ILE A 70 12.70 5.29 -10.77
C ILE A 70 11.96 5.63 -12.07
N ILE A 71 10.78 6.25 -11.97
CA ILE A 71 9.99 6.65 -13.13
C ILE A 71 10.74 7.67 -14.01
N ASN A 72 11.43 8.62 -13.38
CA ASN A 72 12.20 9.63 -14.11
C ASN A 72 13.47 9.03 -14.75
N ASP A 73 14.15 8.14 -14.03
CA ASP A 73 15.37 7.49 -14.55
C ASP A 73 15.05 6.46 -15.65
N PHE A 74 13.89 5.80 -15.57
CA PHE A 74 13.42 4.80 -16.50
C PHE A 74 11.99 5.10 -16.97
N PRO A 75 11.81 6.02 -17.94
CA PRO A 75 10.48 6.47 -18.35
C PRO A 75 9.59 5.38 -18.95
N ASP A 76 10.18 4.29 -19.45
CA ASP A 76 9.47 3.12 -20.00
C ASP A 76 9.26 2.02 -18.98
N SER A 77 9.54 2.29 -17.69
CA SER A 77 9.43 1.28 -16.64
C SER A 77 8.01 0.69 -16.56
N LYS A 78 7.97 -0.61 -16.36
CA LYS A 78 6.76 -1.40 -16.15
C LYS A 78 6.74 -1.93 -14.73
N TRP A 79 5.59 -1.77 -14.10
CA TRP A 79 5.38 -2.10 -12.70
C TRP A 79 4.37 -3.20 -12.56
N LYS A 80 4.64 -4.14 -11.66
CA LYS A 80 3.76 -5.23 -11.28
C LYS A 80 3.69 -5.31 -9.77
N ILE A 81 2.48 -5.40 -9.22
CA ILE A 81 2.29 -5.44 -7.76
C ILE A 81 1.51 -6.68 -7.40
N LYS A 82 2.05 -7.45 -6.47
CA LYS A 82 1.41 -8.63 -5.91
C LYS A 82 1.33 -8.51 -4.40
N ARG A 83 0.15 -8.75 -3.85
CA ARG A 83 -0.02 -8.88 -2.40
C ARG A 83 0.53 -10.21 -1.94
N LEU A 84 1.34 -10.18 -0.90
CA LEU A 84 1.81 -11.36 -0.20
C LEU A 84 1.06 -11.54 1.12
N GLU A 85 0.98 -12.78 1.58
CA GLU A 85 0.46 -13.08 2.91
C GLU A 85 1.42 -12.54 3.97
N SER A 86 0.86 -11.80 4.94
CA SER A 86 1.65 -11.24 6.04
C SER A 86 1.39 -12.02 7.31
N HIS A 87 2.45 -12.54 7.92
CA HIS A 87 2.41 -13.15 9.25
C HIS A 87 2.74 -12.12 10.36
N ILE A 88 2.98 -10.87 9.99
CA ILE A 88 3.27 -9.79 10.93
C ILE A 88 1.95 -9.10 11.27
N PRO A 89 1.55 -9.03 12.56
CA PRO A 89 0.31 -8.37 12.96
C PRO A 89 0.24 -6.92 12.46
N ASN A 90 -0.90 -6.53 11.92
CA ASN A 90 -1.19 -5.18 11.43
C ASN A 90 -0.24 -4.68 10.31
N LYS A 91 0.45 -5.57 9.63
CA LYS A 91 1.29 -5.24 8.47
C LYS A 91 0.76 -5.89 7.21
N GLU A 92 0.87 -5.16 6.12
CA GLU A 92 0.63 -5.62 4.76
C GLU A 92 1.96 -5.76 4.04
N ILE A 93 2.05 -6.70 3.13
CA ILE A 93 3.25 -6.92 2.32
C ILE A 93 2.87 -6.89 0.85
N LEU A 94 3.49 -6.00 0.10
CA LEU A 94 3.39 -5.97 -1.35
C LEU A 94 4.75 -6.30 -1.96
N ARG A 95 4.76 -7.27 -2.86
CA ARG A 95 5.90 -7.46 -3.76
C ARG A 95 5.73 -6.57 -4.96
N ILE A 96 6.69 -5.71 -5.19
CA ILE A 96 6.72 -4.76 -6.29
C ILE A 96 7.86 -5.16 -7.21
N SER A 97 7.50 -5.51 -8.43
CA SER A 97 8.44 -5.83 -9.51
C SER A 97 8.47 -4.65 -10.47
N VAL A 98 9.65 -4.16 -10.78
CA VAL A 98 9.85 -3.10 -11.75
C VAL A 98 10.90 -3.51 -12.77
N SER A 99 10.59 -3.30 -14.04
CA SER A 99 11.52 -3.48 -15.15
C SER A 99 11.51 -2.27 -16.07
N GLY A 100 12.65 -1.92 -16.60
CA GLY A 100 12.78 -0.80 -17.53
C GLY A 100 14.14 -0.79 -18.19
N ARG A 101 14.29 0.04 -19.21
CA ARG A 101 15.57 0.26 -19.88
C ARG A 101 15.73 1.73 -20.24
N LYS A 102 16.96 2.18 -20.26
CA LYS A 102 17.33 3.50 -20.77
C LYS A 102 18.60 3.39 -21.57
N ILE A 103 18.78 4.30 -22.50
CA ILE A 103 20.01 4.44 -23.28
C ILE A 103 20.71 5.70 -22.80
N VAL A 104 21.95 5.56 -22.36
CA VAL A 104 22.81 6.67 -21.92
C VAL A 104 24.12 6.57 -22.66
N ASN A 105 24.47 7.59 -23.45
CA ASN A 105 25.69 7.63 -24.25
C ASN A 105 25.89 6.43 -25.17
N GLY A 106 24.79 5.84 -25.68
CA GLY A 106 24.83 4.66 -26.54
C GLY A 106 24.87 3.32 -25.79
N GLU A 107 24.97 3.35 -24.50
CA GLU A 107 24.94 2.15 -23.65
C GLU A 107 23.51 1.89 -23.13
N ILE A 108 23.12 0.62 -23.12
CA ILE A 108 21.81 0.19 -22.62
C ILE A 108 21.95 -0.13 -21.13
N HIS A 109 21.21 0.62 -20.32
CA HIS A 109 21.06 0.35 -18.90
C HIS A 109 19.72 -0.34 -18.65
N ILE A 110 19.77 -1.50 -17.98
CA ILE A 110 18.59 -2.31 -17.66
C ILE A 110 18.30 -2.17 -16.17
N LEU A 111 17.04 -1.91 -15.84
CA LEU A 111 16.50 -2.00 -14.50
C LEU A 111 15.67 -3.28 -14.40
N GLU A 112 16.02 -4.16 -13.51
CA GLU A 112 15.19 -5.28 -13.06
C GLU A 112 15.31 -5.35 -11.53
N SER A 113 14.23 -5.13 -10.83
CA SER A 113 14.23 -5.15 -9.38
C SER A 113 12.91 -5.67 -8.83
N ASP A 114 13.03 -6.59 -7.89
CA ASP A 114 11.93 -7.05 -7.05
C ASP A 114 12.21 -6.62 -5.61
N PHE A 115 11.23 -6.00 -4.96
CA PHE A 115 11.35 -5.63 -3.58
C PHE A 115 10.04 -5.83 -2.83
N ASP A 116 10.13 -6.17 -1.57
CA ASP A 116 8.98 -6.28 -0.69
C ASP A 116 8.80 -4.98 0.08
N TYR A 117 7.61 -4.44 -0.02
CA TYR A 117 7.18 -3.28 0.72
C TYR A 117 6.26 -3.71 1.85
N ILE A 118 6.73 -3.52 3.08
CA ILE A 118 6.01 -3.87 4.31
C ILE A 118 5.52 -2.58 4.94
N PHE A 119 4.22 -2.47 5.14
CA PHE A 119 3.60 -1.23 5.64
C PHE A 119 2.38 -1.50 6.52
N SER A 120 1.98 -0.48 7.26
CA SER A 120 0.69 -0.41 7.94
C SER A 120 -0.21 0.63 7.26
N ILE A 121 -1.50 0.52 7.52
CA ILE A 121 -2.48 1.52 7.07
C ILE A 121 -2.99 2.25 8.31
N LEU A 122 -2.82 3.55 8.31
CA LEU A 122 -3.33 4.44 9.35
C LEU A 122 -4.21 5.52 8.71
N ASN A 123 -5.46 5.64 9.18
CA ASN A 123 -6.42 6.62 8.66
C ASN A 123 -6.57 6.59 7.12
N GLY A 124 -6.58 5.39 6.54
CA GLY A 124 -6.71 5.20 5.09
C GLY A 124 -5.48 5.54 4.26
N LYS A 125 -4.36 5.87 4.89
CA LYS A 125 -3.08 6.13 4.22
C LYS A 125 -2.04 5.10 4.62
N ILE A 126 -1.10 4.88 3.72
CA ILE A 126 0.07 4.06 4.01
C ILE A 126 0.97 4.82 4.98
N ASP A 127 1.24 4.17 6.09
CA ASP A 127 2.08 4.66 7.17
C ASP A 127 3.22 3.67 7.43
N GLU A 128 4.40 4.20 7.78
CA GLU A 128 5.59 3.43 8.17
C GLU A 128 5.88 2.22 7.28
N GLY A 129 6.24 2.47 6.05
CA GLY A 129 6.66 1.41 5.13
C GLY A 129 8.17 1.17 5.16
N ILE A 130 8.56 -0.09 5.13
CA ILE A 130 9.95 -0.52 4.97
C ILE A 130 10.10 -1.26 3.66
N ILE A 131 11.09 -0.89 2.85
CA ILE A 131 11.47 -1.62 1.66
C ILE A 131 12.55 -2.62 2.02
N LYS A 132 12.29 -3.89 1.69
CA LYS A 132 13.31 -4.95 1.73
C LYS A 132 13.63 -5.38 0.30
N ASN A 133 14.87 -5.23 -0.08
CA ASN A 133 15.37 -5.77 -1.35
C ASN A 133 15.55 -7.28 -1.20
N LEU A 134 14.85 -8.05 -2.01
CA LEU A 134 15.01 -9.50 -2.01
C LEU A 134 16.10 -9.97 -2.96
N PHE A 135 16.35 -9.28 -4.05
CA PHE A 135 17.45 -9.59 -4.95
C PHE A 135 17.80 -8.33 -5.79
N THR A 136 19.03 -7.92 -5.71
CA THR A 136 19.62 -7.06 -6.73
C THR A 136 20.37 -7.98 -7.69
N THR A 137 19.80 -8.25 -8.84
CA THR A 137 20.57 -8.85 -9.94
C THR A 137 21.36 -7.72 -10.58
N ILE A 138 22.66 -7.80 -10.44
CA ILE A 138 23.63 -6.91 -11.11
C ILE A 138 23.77 -7.33 -12.56
#